data_591f4144904361c5cfd1ea164324766f
#
_entry.id   591f4144904361c5cfd1ea164324766f
#
_cell.length_a   1.000
_cell.length_b   1.000
_cell.length_c   1.000
_cell.angle_alpha   90.00
_cell.angle_beta   90.00
_cell.angle_gamma   90.00
#
_symmetry.space_group_name_H-M   'P 1'
#
loop_
_entity.id
_entity.type
_entity.pdbx_description
1 polymer ?
#
loop_
_entity_poly.entity_id
_entity_poly.type
_entity_poly.pdbx_seq_one_letter_code
_entity_poly.pdbx_strand_id
1 'polypeptide(L)'
;VPRAEPYSVAHRSIYPVHQRVAQSFRNGRVLLAGDAAHVNNPLGGMGMNFGLHDSFNLTAKLAKIWHDGASHDLLDLYDRQRRTVAQEYLQRQTIENKKNIEMKSEAARRAFHDELRAIVADRDKLRAYLLRVAMIEGVRRANAIT
;
A
#
# COMPACT_ATOMS: atom_id res chain seq x y z
N VAL A 1 -17.63 -3.50 24.14
CA VAL A 1 -18.73 -4.24 24.79
C VAL A 1 -19.29 -3.33 25.87
N PRO A 2 -20.62 -3.03 25.87
CA PRO A 2 -21.24 -2.24 26.94
C PRO A 2 -21.12 -2.94 28.28
N ARG A 3 -20.79 -2.18 29.33
CA ARG A 3 -20.76 -2.65 30.72
C ARG A 3 -21.14 -1.49 31.65
N ALA A 4 -21.63 -1.80 32.85
CA ALA A 4 -22.08 -0.80 33.82
C ALA A 4 -20.92 0.03 34.41
N GLU A 5 -19.75 -0.61 34.61
CA GLU A 5 -18.58 0.06 35.16
C GLU A 5 -17.60 0.53 34.07
N PRO A 6 -16.88 1.66 34.27
CA PRO A 6 -15.84 2.11 33.36
C PRO A 6 -14.72 1.08 33.17
N TYR A 7 -14.13 1.05 31.96
CA TYR A 7 -12.95 0.22 31.72
C TYR A 7 -11.73 0.80 32.43
N SER A 8 -10.94 -0.07 33.08
CA SER A 8 -9.62 0.31 33.57
C SER A 8 -8.67 0.41 32.37
N VAL A 9 -8.07 1.57 32.17
CA VAL A 9 -7.11 1.83 31.10
C VAL A 9 -5.71 1.60 31.65
N ALA A 10 -5.08 0.48 31.31
CA ALA A 10 -3.72 0.15 31.76
C ALA A 10 -2.65 0.97 31.05
N HIS A 11 -2.87 1.35 29.79
CA HIS A 11 -1.93 2.15 28.99
C HIS A 11 -2.67 3.01 27.96
N ARG A 12 -2.15 4.22 27.72
CA ARG A 12 -2.65 5.13 26.69
C ARG A 12 -1.47 5.84 26.04
N SER A 13 -1.39 5.81 24.72
CA SER A 13 -0.40 6.56 23.95
C SER A 13 -1.04 7.28 22.77
N ILE A 14 -0.44 8.39 22.36
CA ILE A 14 -0.76 9.12 21.13
C ILE A 14 0.54 9.23 20.35
N TYR A 15 0.52 8.77 19.11
CA TYR A 15 1.64 8.89 18.20
C TYR A 15 1.21 9.41 16.84
N PRO A 16 2.04 10.22 16.16
CA PRO A 16 1.75 10.72 14.83
C PRO A 16 1.86 9.58 13.80
N VAL A 17 0.92 9.52 12.88
CA VAL A 17 0.96 8.62 11.73
C VAL A 17 1.37 9.42 10.50
N HIS A 18 2.45 9.00 9.86
CA HIS A 18 2.99 9.66 8.68
C HIS A 18 2.54 8.97 7.39
N GLN A 19 2.51 9.76 6.31
CA GLN A 19 2.18 9.33 4.96
C GLN A 19 3.32 9.81 4.06
N ARG A 20 4.32 8.95 3.81
CA ARG A 20 5.55 9.34 3.10
C ARG A 20 6.09 8.20 2.25
N VAL A 21 6.74 8.55 1.15
CA VAL A 21 7.53 7.64 0.30
C VAL A 21 8.93 8.23 0.19
N ALA A 22 9.96 7.42 0.34
CA ALA A 22 11.34 7.85 0.16
C ALA A 22 11.57 8.34 -1.28
N GLN A 23 12.45 9.32 -1.43
CA GLN A 23 12.80 9.87 -2.74
C GLN A 23 13.49 8.85 -3.65
N SER A 24 14.22 7.90 -3.07
CA SER A 24 14.80 6.75 -3.75
C SER A 24 14.79 5.55 -2.81
N PHE A 25 14.56 4.37 -3.36
CA PHE A 25 14.68 3.09 -2.62
C PHE A 25 16.08 2.48 -2.76
N ARG A 26 16.98 3.16 -3.52
CA ARG A 26 18.38 2.78 -3.67
C ARG A 26 19.30 3.98 -3.47
N ASN A 27 20.35 3.79 -2.70
CA ASN A 27 21.49 4.69 -2.65
C ASN A 27 22.78 3.86 -2.64
N GLY A 28 23.40 3.73 -3.81
CA GLY A 28 24.58 2.88 -3.99
C GLY A 28 24.26 1.41 -3.67
N ARG A 29 24.81 0.92 -2.55
CA ARG A 29 24.59 -0.44 -2.04
C ARG A 29 23.54 -0.55 -0.95
N VAL A 30 22.95 0.55 -0.54
CA VAL A 30 21.86 0.61 0.44
C VAL A 30 20.53 0.53 -0.29
N LEU A 31 19.65 -0.35 0.16
CA LEU A 31 18.32 -0.57 -0.40
C LEU A 31 17.28 -0.43 0.70
N LEU A 32 16.16 0.20 0.40
CA LEU A 32 15.02 0.35 1.31
C LEU A 32 13.87 -0.53 0.85
N ALA A 33 13.16 -1.14 1.80
CA ALA A 33 11.94 -1.91 1.56
C ALA A 33 10.96 -1.74 2.73
N GLY A 34 9.66 -1.90 2.47
CA GLY A 34 8.62 -1.78 3.50
C GLY A 34 8.59 -0.40 4.14
N ASP A 35 8.37 -0.33 5.45
CA ASP A 35 8.21 0.92 6.19
C ASP A 35 9.44 1.85 6.12
N ALA A 36 10.64 1.30 5.87
CA ALA A 36 11.83 2.11 5.61
C ALA A 36 11.76 2.87 4.27
N ALA A 37 11.05 2.33 3.29
CA ALA A 37 10.86 2.92 1.97
C ALA A 37 9.59 3.78 1.89
N HIS A 38 8.53 3.35 2.55
CA HIS A 38 7.23 4.03 2.54
C HIS A 38 6.44 3.77 3.82
N VAL A 39 6.00 4.84 4.45
CA VAL A 39 5.07 4.77 5.59
C VAL A 39 3.71 5.31 5.17
N ASN A 40 2.67 4.68 5.67
CA ASN A 40 1.29 5.08 5.41
C ASN A 40 0.42 4.87 6.65
N ASN A 41 -0.77 5.49 6.63
CA ASN A 41 -1.75 5.21 7.67
C ASN A 41 -2.19 3.73 7.62
N PRO A 42 -2.58 3.12 8.77
CA PRO A 42 -2.87 1.69 8.86
C PRO A 42 -4.22 1.29 8.23
N LEU A 43 -5.01 2.23 7.77
CA LEU A 43 -6.37 1.99 7.27
C LEU A 43 -6.36 1.16 5.99
N GLY A 44 -6.91 -0.03 6.07
CA GLY A 44 -6.96 -1.00 4.98
C GLY A 44 -5.82 -2.03 4.97
N GLY A 45 -4.91 -2.02 5.96
CA GLY A 45 -3.88 -3.05 6.13
C GLY A 45 -2.87 -3.15 4.97
N MET A 46 -2.62 -2.04 4.26
CA MET A 46 -1.85 -2.04 3.02
C MET A 46 -0.33 -2.10 3.26
N GLY A 47 0.19 -1.49 4.34
CA GLY A 47 1.63 -1.28 4.54
C GLY A 47 2.44 -2.57 4.54
N MET A 48 2.10 -3.52 5.41
CA MET A 48 2.77 -4.81 5.49
C MET A 48 2.75 -5.55 4.15
N ASN A 49 1.60 -5.59 3.49
CA ASN A 49 1.44 -6.30 2.23
C ASN A 49 2.29 -5.67 1.10
N PHE A 50 2.37 -4.35 1.03
CA PHE A 50 3.28 -3.67 0.11
C PHE A 50 4.75 -3.96 0.42
N GLY A 51 5.14 -3.99 1.69
CA GLY A 51 6.48 -4.36 2.13
C GLY A 51 6.85 -5.80 1.75
N LEU A 52 5.90 -6.75 1.80
CA LEU A 52 6.11 -8.09 1.29
C LEU A 52 6.36 -8.09 -0.22
N HIS A 53 5.59 -7.33 -0.99
CA HIS A 53 5.83 -7.18 -2.43
C HIS A 53 7.19 -6.54 -2.75
N ASP A 54 7.65 -5.58 -1.93
CA ASP A 54 9.00 -5.02 -2.07
C ASP A 54 10.05 -6.10 -1.88
N SER A 55 9.92 -6.88 -0.81
CA SER A 55 10.86 -7.94 -0.48
C SER A 55 10.94 -9.00 -1.58
N PHE A 56 9.80 -9.46 -2.12
CA PHE A 56 9.77 -10.40 -3.24
C PHE A 56 10.40 -9.82 -4.50
N ASN A 57 10.09 -8.56 -4.84
CA ASN A 57 10.64 -7.91 -6.02
C ASN A 57 12.16 -7.71 -5.91
N LEU A 58 12.64 -7.31 -4.72
CA LEU A 58 14.05 -7.09 -4.45
C LEU A 58 14.85 -8.41 -4.45
N THR A 59 14.37 -9.41 -3.70
CA THR A 59 15.08 -10.70 -3.57
C THR A 59 15.18 -11.43 -4.88
N ALA A 60 14.16 -11.37 -5.74
CA ALA A 60 14.24 -11.95 -7.09
C ALA A 60 15.35 -11.31 -7.95
N LYS A 61 15.58 -9.99 -7.81
CA LYS A 61 16.66 -9.29 -8.52
C LYS A 61 18.03 -9.57 -7.91
N LEU A 62 18.11 -9.60 -6.58
CA LEU A 62 19.35 -9.97 -5.89
C LEU A 62 19.78 -11.39 -6.22
N ALA A 63 18.84 -12.33 -6.31
CA ALA A 63 19.13 -13.71 -6.71
C ALA A 63 19.75 -13.78 -8.12
N LYS A 64 19.19 -13.03 -9.09
CA LYS A 64 19.75 -12.95 -10.45
C LYS A 64 21.16 -12.36 -10.45
N ILE A 65 21.39 -11.30 -9.68
CA ILE A 65 22.73 -10.70 -9.57
C ILE A 65 23.71 -11.69 -8.97
N TRP A 66 23.32 -12.39 -7.90
CA TRP A 66 24.21 -13.29 -7.17
C TRP A 66 24.49 -14.60 -7.89
N HIS A 67 23.46 -15.24 -8.44
CA HIS A 67 23.58 -16.56 -9.05
C HIS A 67 23.90 -16.51 -10.55
N ASP A 68 23.33 -15.51 -11.25
CA ASP A 68 23.40 -15.46 -12.71
C ASP A 68 24.40 -14.39 -13.21
N GLY A 69 25.03 -13.63 -12.30
CA GLY A 69 25.94 -12.53 -12.67
C GLY A 69 25.23 -11.37 -13.38
N ALA A 70 23.93 -11.19 -13.17
CA ALA A 70 23.17 -10.13 -13.81
C ALA A 70 23.65 -8.73 -13.37
N SER A 71 23.39 -7.72 -14.23
CA SER A 71 23.77 -6.32 -13.94
C SER A 71 23.11 -5.79 -12.68
N HIS A 72 23.85 -4.95 -11.95
CA HIS A 72 23.33 -4.17 -10.81
C HIS A 72 22.27 -3.14 -11.21
N ASP A 73 22.03 -2.87 -12.50
CA ASP A 73 20.93 -2.04 -13.00
C ASP A 73 19.55 -2.61 -12.61
N LEU A 74 19.48 -3.91 -12.30
CA LEU A 74 18.29 -4.52 -11.71
C LEU A 74 17.87 -3.86 -10.38
N LEU A 75 18.81 -3.29 -9.62
CA LEU A 75 18.51 -2.58 -8.38
C LEU A 75 17.91 -1.19 -8.64
N ASP A 76 18.28 -0.53 -9.74
CA ASP A 76 17.62 0.70 -10.19
C ASP A 76 16.22 0.39 -10.74
N LEU A 77 16.07 -0.75 -11.39
CA LEU A 77 14.76 -1.25 -11.79
C LEU A 77 13.86 -1.54 -10.57
N TYR A 78 14.41 -2.11 -9.49
CA TYR A 78 13.70 -2.27 -8.22
C TYR A 78 13.18 -0.93 -7.71
N ASP A 79 14.03 0.08 -7.60
CA ASP A 79 13.63 1.43 -7.15
C ASP A 79 12.50 1.98 -8.03
N ARG A 80 12.68 1.98 -9.35
CA ARG A 80 11.65 2.49 -10.28
C ARG A 80 10.32 1.77 -10.10
N GLN A 81 10.35 0.44 -10.08
CA GLN A 81 9.15 -0.39 -9.96
C GLN A 81 8.42 -0.17 -8.65
N ARG A 82 9.14 -0.28 -7.53
CA ARG A 82 8.47 -0.28 -6.23
C ARG A 82 8.11 1.12 -5.76
N ARG A 83 8.94 2.12 -6.02
CA ARG A 83 8.65 3.52 -5.69
C ARG A 83 7.46 4.05 -6.48
N THR A 84 7.38 3.74 -7.78
CA THR A 84 6.23 4.14 -8.61
C THR A 84 4.93 3.57 -8.06
N VAL A 85 4.87 2.28 -7.76
CA VAL A 85 3.63 1.67 -7.25
C VAL A 85 3.32 2.10 -5.81
N ALA A 86 4.31 2.42 -5.00
CA ALA A 86 4.08 3.01 -3.69
C ALA A 86 3.38 4.37 -3.80
N GLN A 87 3.74 5.18 -4.77
CA GLN A 87 3.11 6.48 -5.03
C GLN A 87 1.74 6.34 -5.70
N GLU A 88 1.64 5.56 -6.77
CA GLU A 88 0.41 5.45 -7.59
C GLU A 88 -0.70 4.64 -6.89
N TYR A 89 -0.36 3.62 -6.11
CA TYR A 89 -1.33 2.69 -5.51
C TYR A 89 -1.40 2.78 -3.99
N LEU A 90 -0.29 2.57 -3.27
CA LEU A 90 -0.30 2.54 -1.80
C LEU A 90 -0.74 3.87 -1.20
N GLN A 91 -0.07 4.96 -1.58
CA GLN A 91 -0.36 6.29 -1.04
C GLN A 91 -1.80 6.70 -1.37
N ARG A 92 -2.19 6.55 -2.63
CA ARG A 92 -3.54 6.90 -3.09
C ARG A 92 -4.61 6.10 -2.34
N GLN A 93 -4.48 4.78 -2.26
CA GLN A 93 -5.48 3.91 -1.64
C GLN A 93 -5.62 4.18 -0.14
N THR A 94 -4.51 4.38 0.56
CA THR A 94 -4.54 4.63 2.01
C THR A 94 -5.11 6.01 2.35
N ILE A 95 -4.85 7.02 1.53
CA ILE A 95 -5.47 8.36 1.65
C ILE A 95 -6.98 8.25 1.42
N GLU A 96 -7.40 7.53 0.38
CA GLU A 96 -8.81 7.32 0.05
C GLU A 96 -9.54 6.54 1.16
N ASN A 97 -8.93 5.49 1.69
CA ASN A 97 -9.46 4.73 2.83
C ASN A 97 -9.66 5.63 4.06
N LYS A 98 -8.69 6.48 4.37
CA LYS A 98 -8.80 7.45 5.47
C LYS A 98 -9.95 8.40 5.25
N LYS A 99 -10.04 9.02 4.07
CA LYS A 99 -11.13 9.93 3.70
C LYS A 99 -12.51 9.27 3.87
N ASN A 100 -12.63 8.00 3.43
CA ASN A 100 -13.90 7.26 3.50
C ASN A 100 -14.31 6.94 4.93
N ILE A 101 -13.36 6.61 5.81
CA ILE A 101 -13.66 6.33 7.23
C ILE A 101 -13.96 7.61 8.02
N GLU A 102 -13.31 8.73 7.69
CA GLU A 102 -13.48 10.01 8.37
C GLU A 102 -14.71 10.82 7.88
N MET A 103 -15.54 10.28 7.00
CA MET A 103 -16.76 10.95 6.52
C MET A 103 -17.71 11.28 7.68
N LYS A 104 -17.91 12.57 7.93
CA LYS A 104 -18.82 13.06 8.99
C LYS A 104 -20.26 13.19 8.52
N SER A 105 -20.47 13.51 7.25
CA SER A 105 -21.80 13.72 6.66
C SER A 105 -22.49 12.39 6.37
N GLU A 106 -23.74 12.27 6.85
CA GLU A 106 -24.58 11.09 6.55
C GLU A 106 -24.88 10.97 5.05
N ALA A 107 -25.07 12.12 4.38
CA ALA A 107 -25.27 12.15 2.93
C ALA A 107 -24.06 11.62 2.18
N ALA A 108 -22.81 12.00 2.59
CA ALA A 108 -21.59 11.48 1.98
C ALA A 108 -21.44 9.97 2.20
N ARG A 109 -21.75 9.47 3.41
CA ARG A 109 -21.73 8.02 3.69
C ARG A 109 -22.75 7.26 2.84
N ARG A 110 -23.97 7.79 2.68
CA ARG A 110 -24.98 7.18 1.80
C ARG A 110 -24.51 7.14 0.37
N ALA A 111 -24.00 8.24 -0.18
CA ALA A 111 -23.46 8.29 -1.54
C ALA A 111 -22.34 7.28 -1.76
N PHE A 112 -21.41 7.13 -0.81
CA PHE A 112 -20.36 6.12 -0.86
C PHE A 112 -20.92 4.69 -0.86
N HIS A 113 -21.92 4.40 -0.04
CA HIS A 113 -22.56 3.08 -0.03
C HIS A 113 -23.31 2.81 -1.36
N ASP A 114 -23.92 3.81 -1.96
CA ASP A 114 -24.61 3.67 -3.25
C ASP A 114 -23.60 3.44 -4.39
N GLU A 115 -22.45 4.10 -4.34
CA GLU A 115 -21.32 3.84 -5.25
C GLU A 115 -20.84 2.37 -5.13
N LEU A 116 -20.63 1.88 -3.90
CA LEU A 116 -20.23 0.47 -3.68
C LEU A 116 -21.28 -0.50 -4.19
N ARG A 117 -22.56 -0.23 -4.00
CA ARG A 117 -23.66 -1.04 -4.56
C ARG A 117 -23.63 -1.07 -6.08
N ALA A 118 -23.39 0.09 -6.72
CA ALA A 118 -23.27 0.18 -8.16
C ALA A 118 -22.04 -0.59 -8.70
N ILE A 119 -20.92 -0.58 -7.95
CA ILE A 119 -19.75 -1.41 -8.29
C ILE A 119 -20.09 -2.90 -8.20
N VAL A 120 -20.77 -3.33 -7.13
CA VAL A 120 -21.15 -4.75 -6.93
C VAL A 120 -22.15 -5.23 -7.98
N ALA A 121 -23.03 -4.36 -8.44
CA ALA A 121 -24.04 -4.67 -9.46
C ALA A 121 -23.45 -4.83 -10.88
N ASP A 122 -22.24 -4.35 -11.13
CA ASP A 122 -21.55 -4.40 -12.41
C ASP A 122 -20.31 -5.30 -12.31
N ARG A 123 -20.32 -6.42 -13.02
CA ARG A 123 -19.26 -7.44 -12.95
C ARG A 123 -17.88 -6.90 -13.33
N ASP A 124 -17.79 -6.02 -14.30
CA ASP A 124 -16.50 -5.49 -14.76
C ASP A 124 -15.96 -4.45 -13.77
N LYS A 125 -16.83 -3.60 -13.21
CA LYS A 125 -16.47 -2.66 -12.15
C LYS A 125 -16.04 -3.39 -10.89
N LEU A 126 -16.78 -4.43 -10.50
CA LEU A 126 -16.43 -5.25 -9.33
C LEU A 126 -15.08 -5.92 -9.53
N ARG A 127 -14.83 -6.49 -10.71
CA ARG A 127 -13.54 -7.11 -11.02
C ARG A 127 -12.39 -6.10 -10.96
N ALA A 128 -12.55 -4.93 -11.56
CA ALA A 128 -11.55 -3.86 -11.51
C ALA A 128 -11.28 -3.41 -10.07
N TYR A 129 -12.35 -3.19 -9.29
CA TYR A 129 -12.24 -2.83 -7.88
C TYR A 129 -11.45 -3.88 -7.07
N LEU A 130 -11.81 -5.16 -7.22
CA LEU A 130 -11.14 -6.26 -6.51
C LEU A 130 -9.66 -6.40 -6.91
N LEU A 131 -9.32 -6.29 -8.19
CA LEU A 131 -7.94 -6.34 -8.66
C LEU A 131 -7.08 -5.21 -8.07
N ARG A 132 -7.67 -4.03 -7.91
CA ARG A 132 -7.02 -2.88 -7.30
C ARG A 132 -6.79 -3.09 -5.80
N VAL A 133 -7.84 -3.40 -5.04
CA VAL A 133 -7.74 -3.55 -3.58
C VAL A 133 -6.94 -4.78 -3.16
N ALA A 134 -6.90 -5.82 -3.98
CA ALA A 134 -6.04 -6.98 -3.81
C ALA A 134 -4.59 -6.75 -4.27
N MET A 135 -4.22 -5.52 -4.64
CA MET A 135 -2.88 -5.10 -5.10
C MET A 135 -2.39 -5.78 -6.40
N ILE A 136 -3.23 -6.54 -7.09
CA ILE A 136 -2.85 -7.26 -8.31
C ILE A 136 -2.50 -6.25 -9.42
N GLU A 137 -3.25 -5.15 -9.54
CA GLU A 137 -2.93 -4.08 -10.49
C GLU A 137 -1.58 -3.44 -10.19
N GLY A 138 -1.25 -3.20 -8.92
CA GLY A 138 0.05 -2.67 -8.52
C GLY A 138 1.21 -3.59 -8.92
N VAL A 139 1.04 -4.91 -8.76
CA VAL A 139 2.04 -5.90 -9.20
C VAL A 139 2.18 -5.88 -10.73
N ARG A 140 1.08 -5.88 -11.47
CA ARG A 140 1.08 -5.78 -12.94
C ARG A 140 1.76 -4.51 -13.43
N ARG A 141 1.43 -3.38 -12.80
CA ARG A 141 2.03 -2.08 -13.11
C ARG A 141 3.54 -2.09 -12.85
N ALA A 142 4.00 -2.64 -11.71
CA ALA A 142 5.42 -2.77 -11.41
C ALA A 142 6.14 -3.59 -12.49
N ASN A 143 5.57 -4.74 -12.88
CA ASN A 143 6.17 -5.63 -13.88
C ASN A 143 6.21 -5.01 -15.30
N ALA A 144 5.36 -4.05 -15.59
CA ALA A 144 5.37 -3.32 -16.86
C ALA A 144 6.41 -2.19 -16.92
N ILE A 145 7.08 -1.86 -15.81
CA ILE A 145 8.17 -0.89 -15.77
C ILE A 145 9.48 -1.62 -16.09
N THR A 146 10.17 -1.17 -17.11
CA THR A 146 11.46 -1.69 -17.59
C THR A 146 12.62 -0.76 -17.22
#